data_1b221cbad7957c352fc0149432eab525
#
_entry.id   1b221cbad7957c352fc0149432eab525
#
_cell.length_a   1.000
_cell.length_b   1.000
_cell.length_c   1.000
_cell.angle_alpha   90.00
_cell.angle_beta   90.00
_cell.angle_gamma   90.00
#
_symmetry.space_group_name_H-M   'P 1'
#
loop_
_entity.id
_entity.type
_entity.pdbx_description
1 polymer ?
#
loop_
_entity_poly.entity_id
_entity_poly.type
_entity_poly.pdbx_seq_one_letter_code
_entity_poly.pdbx_strand_id
1 'polypeptide(L)'
;MNDLTGKIALVTGGAQGLGEAICRVLATAGVTVIVADIREELAEKIALEISSEGGKAAALRLDVTDEAQIQKSIDKVIQDYDHLDILINNAGIDVTVSIEELDINAWDRIMAVNLRAPFILSKAVITHMKQRQSGHIVNIASTASKRTWANATAYHASKWGLVGFSHALHVEARPERVKVTAVIAGGMQTPFILDRFPDTPLDKLQDPKNVADTIRYILTQPPETVIPEVMVIPMQESSWP
;
A
#
# COMPACT_ATOMS: atom_id res chain seq x y z
N MET A 1 8.25 19.62 9.24
CA MET A 1 7.44 18.49 8.79
C MET A 1 5.99 18.83 9.04
N ASN A 2 5.09 18.59 8.07
CA ASN A 2 3.66 18.83 8.28
C ASN A 2 3.09 17.85 9.31
N ASP A 3 2.13 18.34 10.07
CA ASP A 3 1.32 17.51 10.98
C ASP A 3 0.34 16.65 10.17
N LEU A 4 0.17 15.40 10.55
CA LEU A 4 -0.80 14.49 9.95
C LEU A 4 -2.10 14.38 10.78
N THR A 5 -2.17 15.09 11.90
CA THR A 5 -3.35 15.08 12.79
C THR A 5 -4.62 15.44 12.02
N GLY A 6 -5.66 14.62 12.18
CA GLY A 6 -6.96 14.83 11.54
C GLY A 6 -7.04 14.41 10.07
N LYS A 7 -5.96 13.91 9.46
CA LYS A 7 -6.00 13.28 8.14
C LYS A 7 -6.72 11.95 8.18
N ILE A 8 -7.36 11.59 7.06
CA ILE A 8 -8.02 10.30 6.88
C ILE A 8 -7.21 9.48 5.89
N ALA A 9 -6.82 8.26 6.28
CA ALA A 9 -6.08 7.32 5.45
C ALA A 9 -6.83 6.01 5.25
N LEU A 10 -6.89 5.52 4.03
CA LEU A 10 -7.34 4.17 3.71
C LEU A 10 -6.12 3.32 3.35
N VAL A 11 -5.94 2.20 4.04
CA VAL A 11 -4.83 1.26 3.84
C VAL A 11 -5.38 -0.09 3.41
N THR A 12 -5.11 -0.50 2.17
CA THR A 12 -5.53 -1.82 1.67
C THR A 12 -4.56 -2.93 2.11
N GLY A 13 -5.09 -4.12 2.43
CA GLY A 13 -4.28 -5.18 3.05
C GLY A 13 -3.77 -4.75 4.43
N GLY A 14 -4.58 -3.98 5.16
CA GLY A 14 -4.21 -3.32 6.41
C GLY A 14 -4.18 -4.24 7.64
N ALA A 15 -4.66 -5.47 7.52
CA ALA A 15 -4.88 -6.35 8.66
C ALA A 15 -3.65 -7.19 9.07
N GLN A 16 -2.53 -7.09 8.36
CA GLN A 16 -1.29 -7.80 8.70
C GLN A 16 -0.05 -7.18 8.06
N GLY A 17 1.12 -7.57 8.56
CA GLY A 17 2.42 -7.28 7.95
C GLY A 17 2.69 -5.79 7.76
N LEU A 18 3.10 -5.39 6.55
CA LEU A 18 3.38 -3.99 6.25
C LEU A 18 2.13 -3.10 6.39
N GLY A 19 0.96 -3.59 5.93
CA GLY A 19 -0.29 -2.83 6.02
C GLY A 19 -0.65 -2.51 7.48
N GLU A 20 -0.56 -3.48 8.38
CA GLU A 20 -0.75 -3.28 9.81
C GLU A 20 0.27 -2.28 10.38
N ALA A 21 1.56 -2.43 10.05
CA ALA A 21 2.59 -1.52 10.52
C ALA A 21 2.32 -0.07 10.06
N ILE A 22 1.87 0.12 8.81
CA ILE A 22 1.46 1.44 8.29
C ILE A 22 0.27 1.98 9.10
N CYS A 23 -0.76 1.16 9.33
CA CYS A 23 -1.93 1.59 10.12
C CYS A 23 -1.53 2.08 11.52
N ARG A 24 -0.70 1.33 12.23
CA ARG A 24 -0.23 1.70 13.59
C ARG A 24 0.61 2.97 13.58
N VAL A 25 1.56 3.08 12.66
CA VAL A 25 2.44 4.26 12.54
C VAL A 25 1.65 5.52 12.21
N LEU A 26 0.67 5.44 11.29
CA LEU A 26 -0.16 6.57 10.92
C LEU A 26 -1.13 6.97 12.04
N ALA A 27 -1.74 5.99 12.72
CA ALA A 27 -2.61 6.27 13.87
C ALA A 27 -1.86 6.98 15.01
N THR A 28 -0.63 6.55 15.32
CA THR A 28 0.26 7.21 16.29
C THR A 28 0.60 8.66 15.87
N ALA A 29 0.59 8.96 14.57
CA ALA A 29 0.78 10.32 14.04
C ALA A 29 -0.51 11.15 13.98
N GLY A 30 -1.60 10.69 14.59
CA GLY A 30 -2.88 11.42 14.68
C GLY A 30 -3.80 11.25 13.46
N VAL A 31 -3.47 10.34 12.54
CA VAL A 31 -4.32 10.00 11.39
C VAL A 31 -5.47 9.11 11.83
N THR A 32 -6.68 9.34 11.31
CA THR A 32 -7.75 8.35 11.38
C THR A 32 -7.54 7.32 10.27
N VAL A 33 -7.35 6.06 10.64
CA VAL A 33 -6.96 5.01 9.70
C VAL A 33 -8.13 4.07 9.42
N ILE A 34 -8.45 3.90 8.15
CA ILE A 34 -9.39 2.88 7.67
C ILE A 34 -8.57 1.63 7.31
N VAL A 35 -8.65 0.62 8.16
CA VAL A 35 -7.99 -0.69 7.99
C VAL A 35 -8.83 -1.51 7.01
N ALA A 36 -8.47 -1.47 5.73
CA ALA A 36 -9.20 -2.19 4.68
C ALA A 36 -8.53 -3.54 4.39
N ASP A 37 -9.28 -4.64 4.53
CA ASP A 37 -8.79 -5.99 4.23
C ASP A 37 -9.97 -6.88 3.78
N ILE A 38 -9.67 -7.92 3.00
CA ILE A 38 -10.66 -8.94 2.65
C ILE A 38 -11.07 -9.78 3.87
N ARG A 39 -10.17 -9.91 4.85
CA ARG A 39 -10.38 -10.61 6.12
C ARG A 39 -10.91 -9.63 7.17
N GLU A 40 -12.23 -9.52 7.20
CA GLU A 40 -12.95 -8.55 8.06
C GLU A 40 -12.58 -8.68 9.54
N GLU A 41 -12.59 -9.88 10.08
CA GLU A 41 -12.28 -10.15 11.50
C GLU A 41 -10.87 -9.67 11.90
N LEU A 42 -9.88 -9.82 11.01
CA LEU A 42 -8.53 -9.34 11.27
C LEU A 42 -8.44 -7.82 11.19
N ALA A 43 -9.16 -7.20 10.24
CA ALA A 43 -9.22 -5.75 10.13
C ALA A 43 -9.88 -5.14 11.38
N GLU A 44 -10.97 -5.73 11.87
CA GLU A 44 -11.64 -5.33 13.12
C GLU A 44 -10.71 -5.44 14.32
N LYS A 45 -9.99 -6.56 14.44
CA LYS A 45 -9.02 -6.76 15.51
C LYS A 45 -7.97 -5.66 15.53
N ILE A 46 -7.34 -5.36 14.39
CA ILE A 46 -6.32 -4.31 14.29
C ILE A 46 -6.90 -2.93 14.59
N ALA A 47 -8.10 -2.61 14.09
CA ALA A 47 -8.75 -1.34 14.37
C ALA A 47 -9.06 -1.16 15.88
N LEU A 48 -9.51 -2.23 16.55
CA LEU A 48 -9.76 -2.23 17.99
C LEU A 48 -8.46 -2.07 18.80
N GLU A 49 -7.39 -2.77 18.42
CA GLU A 49 -6.09 -2.64 19.07
C GLU A 49 -5.55 -1.20 18.96
N ILE A 50 -5.55 -0.62 17.75
CA ILE A 50 -5.15 0.77 17.52
C ILE A 50 -5.99 1.73 18.39
N SER A 51 -7.30 1.50 18.47
CA SER A 51 -8.20 2.35 19.28
C SER A 51 -7.92 2.22 20.77
N SER A 52 -7.61 1.01 21.25
CA SER A 52 -7.24 0.77 22.65
C SER A 52 -5.91 1.43 23.05
N GLU A 53 -5.02 1.64 22.09
CA GLU A 53 -3.75 2.35 22.25
C GLU A 53 -3.90 3.89 22.13
N GLY A 54 -5.13 4.39 21.98
CA GLY A 54 -5.44 5.83 21.89
C GLY A 54 -5.41 6.40 20.46
N GLY A 55 -5.19 5.57 19.44
CA GLY A 55 -5.31 5.95 18.03
C GLY A 55 -6.76 6.02 17.56
N LYS A 56 -6.96 6.40 16.30
CA LYS A 56 -8.27 6.38 15.63
C LYS A 56 -8.24 5.43 14.46
N ALA A 57 -9.04 4.38 14.50
CA ALA A 57 -9.13 3.41 13.40
C ALA A 57 -10.54 2.86 13.24
N ALA A 58 -10.88 2.49 12.03
CA ALA A 58 -12.09 1.76 11.68
C ALA A 58 -11.75 0.62 10.72
N ALA A 59 -12.43 -0.50 10.85
CA ALA A 59 -12.29 -1.61 9.93
C ALA A 59 -13.20 -1.42 8.70
N LEU A 60 -12.75 -1.92 7.56
CA LEU A 60 -13.51 -1.95 6.33
C LEU A 60 -13.23 -3.27 5.60
N ARG A 61 -14.27 -4.12 5.44
CA ARG A 61 -14.15 -5.29 4.58
C ARG A 61 -14.06 -4.83 3.11
N LEU A 62 -12.98 -5.17 2.42
CA LEU A 62 -12.75 -4.76 1.04
C LEU A 62 -12.02 -5.85 0.25
N ASP A 63 -12.70 -6.41 -0.75
CA ASP A 63 -12.04 -7.15 -1.82
C ASP A 63 -11.60 -6.14 -2.89
N VAL A 64 -10.29 -5.93 -3.02
CA VAL A 64 -9.71 -4.97 -3.96
C VAL A 64 -9.86 -5.41 -5.43
N THR A 65 -10.34 -6.62 -5.71
CA THR A 65 -10.64 -7.07 -7.07
C THR A 65 -12.07 -6.74 -7.52
N ASP A 66 -12.95 -6.40 -6.58
CA ASP A 66 -14.34 -6.02 -6.83
C ASP A 66 -14.47 -4.49 -7.01
N GLU A 67 -14.65 -4.06 -8.26
CA GLU A 67 -14.77 -2.65 -8.62
C GLU A 67 -15.98 -1.96 -7.97
N ALA A 68 -17.12 -2.65 -7.90
CA ALA A 68 -18.33 -2.08 -7.30
C ALA A 68 -18.17 -1.90 -5.79
N GLN A 69 -17.51 -2.86 -5.13
CA GLN A 69 -17.18 -2.77 -3.70
C GLN A 69 -16.19 -1.64 -3.43
N ILE A 70 -15.16 -1.46 -4.29
CA ILE A 70 -14.22 -0.34 -4.18
C ILE A 70 -14.97 0.99 -4.22
N GLN A 71 -15.79 1.22 -5.26
CA GLN A 71 -16.52 2.49 -5.41
C GLN A 71 -17.40 2.77 -4.19
N LYS A 72 -18.22 1.79 -3.79
CA LYS A 72 -19.07 1.91 -2.60
C LYS A 72 -18.28 2.20 -1.32
N SER A 73 -17.12 1.57 -1.17
CA SER A 73 -16.27 1.75 0.01
C SER A 73 -15.66 3.15 0.06
N ILE A 74 -15.17 3.67 -1.06
CA ILE A 74 -14.62 5.02 -1.14
C ILE A 74 -15.71 6.07 -0.88
N ASP A 75 -16.89 5.91 -1.52
CA ASP A 75 -18.02 6.81 -1.31
C ASP A 75 -18.45 6.84 0.16
N LYS A 76 -18.49 5.65 0.81
CA LYS A 76 -18.80 5.55 2.23
C LYS A 76 -17.75 6.25 3.11
N VAL A 77 -16.48 6.06 2.86
CA VAL A 77 -15.41 6.74 3.63
C VAL A 77 -15.53 8.26 3.47
N ILE A 78 -15.76 8.76 2.25
CA ILE A 78 -15.95 10.19 2.02
C ILE A 78 -17.23 10.71 2.71
N GLN A 79 -18.30 9.94 2.71
CA GLN A 79 -19.54 10.30 3.41
C GLN A 79 -19.36 10.33 4.92
N ASP A 80 -18.68 9.35 5.52
CA ASP A 80 -18.53 9.22 6.97
C ASP A 80 -17.52 10.22 7.56
N TYR A 81 -16.51 10.61 6.78
CA TYR A 81 -15.38 11.42 7.23
C TYR A 81 -15.21 12.75 6.49
N ASP A 82 -16.11 13.09 5.56
CA ASP A 82 -16.09 14.29 4.70
C ASP A 82 -14.96 14.29 3.66
N HIS A 83 -13.90 13.53 3.87
CA HIS A 83 -12.76 13.47 2.95
C HIS A 83 -11.94 12.20 3.09
N LEU A 84 -11.09 11.94 2.08
CA LEU A 84 -10.03 10.96 2.10
C LEU A 84 -8.75 11.64 1.62
N ASP A 85 -7.77 11.81 2.54
CA ASP A 85 -6.50 12.51 2.25
C ASP A 85 -5.41 11.59 1.72
N ILE A 86 -5.41 10.33 2.19
CA ILE A 86 -4.32 9.39 1.95
C ILE A 86 -4.89 8.05 1.51
N LEU A 87 -4.44 7.57 0.35
CA LEU A 87 -4.70 6.21 -0.11
C LEU A 87 -3.39 5.43 -0.12
N ILE A 88 -3.32 4.32 0.61
CA ILE A 88 -2.19 3.39 0.59
C ILE A 88 -2.61 2.10 -0.11
N ASN A 89 -2.19 1.92 -1.34
CA ASN A 89 -2.33 0.69 -2.11
C ASN A 89 -1.24 -0.30 -1.69
N ASN A 90 -1.51 -1.05 -0.62
CA ASN A 90 -0.58 -2.01 -0.03
C ASN A 90 -0.97 -3.48 -0.30
N ALA A 91 -2.24 -3.78 -0.49
CA ALA A 91 -2.67 -5.14 -0.80
C ALA A 91 -1.86 -5.75 -1.95
N GLY A 92 -1.38 -6.96 -1.76
CA GLY A 92 -0.56 -7.64 -2.75
C GLY A 92 -0.45 -9.13 -2.48
N ILE A 93 -0.32 -9.90 -3.56
CA ILE A 93 -0.14 -11.35 -3.53
C ILE A 93 0.98 -11.77 -4.49
N ASP A 94 1.48 -12.98 -4.29
CA ASP A 94 2.47 -13.61 -5.17
C ASP A 94 2.28 -15.12 -5.20
N VAL A 95 2.70 -15.73 -6.30
CA VAL A 95 2.84 -17.18 -6.48
C VAL A 95 4.21 -17.44 -7.07
N THR A 96 5.06 -18.17 -6.34
CA THR A 96 6.45 -18.43 -6.72
C THR A 96 6.55 -19.80 -7.39
N VAL A 97 6.46 -19.82 -8.73
CA VAL A 97 6.55 -21.04 -9.57
C VAL A 97 7.20 -20.68 -10.91
N SER A 98 7.69 -21.69 -11.64
CA SER A 98 8.24 -21.49 -12.99
C SER A 98 7.16 -21.01 -13.97
N ILE A 99 7.56 -20.46 -15.11
CA ILE A 99 6.60 -19.98 -16.13
C ILE A 99 5.76 -21.12 -16.68
N GLU A 100 6.30 -22.33 -16.75
CA GLU A 100 5.60 -23.53 -17.24
C GLU A 100 4.52 -24.01 -16.26
N GLU A 101 4.73 -23.76 -14.97
CA GLU A 101 3.82 -24.19 -13.89
C GLU A 101 2.82 -23.09 -13.50
N LEU A 102 3.05 -21.85 -13.95
CA LEU A 102 2.19 -20.72 -13.61
C LEU A 102 0.83 -20.85 -14.30
N ASP A 103 -0.20 -21.14 -13.51
CA ASP A 103 -1.58 -21.15 -14.01
C ASP A 103 -2.05 -19.75 -14.44
N ILE A 104 -2.81 -19.70 -15.54
CA ILE A 104 -3.35 -18.43 -16.08
C ILE A 104 -4.24 -17.69 -15.06
N ASN A 105 -5.06 -18.43 -14.31
CA ASN A 105 -5.90 -17.81 -13.28
C ASN A 105 -5.06 -17.20 -12.13
N ALA A 106 -3.93 -17.83 -11.78
CA ALA A 106 -2.99 -17.28 -10.80
C ALA A 106 -2.33 -16.00 -11.33
N TRP A 107 -1.91 -15.98 -12.60
CA TRP A 107 -1.44 -14.77 -13.27
C TRP A 107 -2.49 -13.66 -13.23
N ASP A 108 -3.71 -13.95 -13.68
CA ASP A 108 -4.80 -12.96 -13.72
C ASP A 108 -5.12 -12.41 -12.33
N ARG A 109 -5.11 -13.27 -11.31
CA ARG A 109 -5.35 -12.86 -9.92
C ARG A 109 -4.22 -11.95 -9.39
N ILE A 110 -2.96 -12.26 -9.70
CA ILE A 110 -1.83 -11.40 -9.32
C ILE A 110 -1.95 -10.04 -9.99
N MET A 111 -2.25 -9.99 -11.29
CA MET A 111 -2.44 -8.73 -12.00
C MET A 111 -3.65 -7.95 -11.48
N ALA A 112 -4.75 -8.64 -11.16
CA ALA A 112 -5.94 -8.02 -10.61
C ALA A 112 -5.68 -7.33 -9.26
N VAL A 113 -4.98 -8.01 -8.34
CA VAL A 113 -4.68 -7.48 -7.00
C VAL A 113 -3.55 -6.45 -7.02
N ASN A 114 -2.42 -6.77 -7.69
CA ASN A 114 -1.20 -5.97 -7.54
C ASN A 114 -1.15 -4.74 -8.47
N LEU A 115 -1.91 -4.73 -9.56
CA LEU A 115 -1.85 -3.66 -10.57
C LEU A 115 -3.21 -3.06 -10.88
N ARG A 116 -4.22 -3.89 -11.23
CA ARG A 116 -5.56 -3.39 -11.57
C ARG A 116 -6.24 -2.73 -10.38
N ALA A 117 -6.15 -3.31 -9.19
CA ALA A 117 -6.76 -2.75 -7.98
C ALA A 117 -6.19 -1.37 -7.60
N PRO A 118 -4.87 -1.12 -7.53
CA PRO A 118 -4.30 0.21 -7.36
C PRO A 118 -4.80 1.24 -8.39
N PHE A 119 -4.98 0.82 -9.66
CA PHE A 119 -5.56 1.69 -10.68
C PHE A 119 -7.01 2.06 -10.33
N ILE A 120 -7.88 1.07 -10.01
CA ILE A 120 -9.30 1.32 -9.72
C ILE A 120 -9.45 2.18 -8.46
N LEU A 121 -8.73 1.86 -7.38
CA LEU A 121 -8.73 2.63 -6.13
C LEU A 121 -8.28 4.08 -6.38
N SER A 122 -7.19 4.27 -7.11
CA SER A 122 -6.70 5.60 -7.46
C SER A 122 -7.72 6.37 -8.29
N LYS A 123 -8.35 5.73 -9.28
CA LYS A 123 -9.43 6.32 -10.10
C LYS A 123 -10.63 6.74 -9.26
N ALA A 124 -11.01 5.93 -8.26
CA ALA A 124 -12.15 6.24 -7.38
C ALA A 124 -11.91 7.47 -6.49
N VAL A 125 -10.66 7.73 -6.07
CA VAL A 125 -10.37 8.85 -5.16
C VAL A 125 -9.88 10.11 -5.87
N ILE A 126 -9.30 10.00 -7.08
CA ILE A 126 -8.53 11.07 -7.69
C ILE A 126 -9.36 12.34 -7.96
N THR A 127 -10.62 12.18 -8.39
CA THR A 127 -11.51 13.31 -8.66
C THR A 127 -11.77 14.11 -7.39
N HIS A 128 -12.07 13.44 -6.29
CA HIS A 128 -12.29 14.06 -4.99
C HIS A 128 -11.01 14.78 -4.49
N MET A 129 -9.85 14.13 -4.59
CA MET A 129 -8.57 14.74 -4.20
C MET A 129 -8.22 15.98 -5.06
N LYS A 130 -8.46 15.92 -6.38
CA LYS A 130 -8.22 17.06 -7.29
C LYS A 130 -9.14 18.24 -6.98
N GLN A 131 -10.42 18.01 -6.71
CA GLN A 131 -11.36 19.07 -6.31
C GLN A 131 -10.94 19.78 -5.02
N ARG A 132 -10.34 19.05 -4.11
CA ARG A 132 -9.81 19.60 -2.83
C ARG A 132 -8.40 20.19 -2.97
N GLN A 133 -7.74 20.03 -4.10
CA GLN A 133 -6.34 20.43 -4.31
C GLN A 133 -5.40 19.85 -3.23
N SER A 134 -5.73 18.63 -2.77
CA SER A 134 -5.02 17.95 -1.68
C SER A 134 -5.29 16.45 -1.73
N GLY A 135 -4.22 15.68 -1.62
CA GLY A 135 -4.28 14.22 -1.54
C GLY A 135 -2.91 13.59 -1.72
N HIS A 136 -2.76 12.36 -1.22
CA HIS A 136 -1.53 11.60 -1.43
C HIS A 136 -1.86 10.12 -1.67
N ILE A 137 -1.51 9.61 -2.84
CA ILE A 137 -1.62 8.19 -3.20
C ILE A 137 -0.24 7.56 -3.06
N VAL A 138 -0.14 6.51 -2.26
CA VAL A 138 1.09 5.74 -2.05
C VAL A 138 0.87 4.32 -2.57
N ASN A 139 1.68 3.90 -3.52
CA ASN A 139 1.66 2.56 -4.11
C ASN A 139 2.84 1.74 -3.60
N ILE A 140 2.56 0.62 -2.93
CA ILE A 140 3.59 -0.27 -2.42
C ILE A 140 4.07 -1.21 -3.54
N ALA A 141 5.21 -0.86 -4.10
CA ALA A 141 5.96 -1.66 -5.04
C ALA A 141 6.94 -2.60 -4.31
N SER A 142 7.95 -3.10 -5.00
CA SER A 142 8.92 -4.04 -4.48
C SER A 142 10.25 -3.91 -5.21
N THR A 143 11.35 -4.39 -4.65
CA THR A 143 12.61 -4.63 -5.37
C THR A 143 12.39 -5.45 -6.64
N ALA A 144 11.33 -6.27 -6.70
CA ALA A 144 10.85 -6.96 -7.89
C ALA A 144 10.48 -6.04 -9.06
N SER A 145 10.29 -4.74 -8.84
CA SER A 145 10.07 -3.74 -9.89
C SER A 145 11.37 -3.09 -10.39
N LYS A 146 12.52 -3.50 -9.88
CA LYS A 146 13.84 -2.97 -10.24
C LYS A 146 14.82 -4.06 -10.67
N ARG A 147 14.63 -5.26 -10.16
CA ARG A 147 15.43 -6.44 -10.45
C ARG A 147 14.55 -7.67 -10.58
N THR A 148 15.05 -8.68 -11.27
CA THR A 148 14.32 -9.91 -11.55
C THR A 148 15.06 -11.12 -11.00
N TRP A 149 14.28 -12.13 -10.63
CA TRP A 149 14.73 -13.47 -10.26
C TRP A 149 13.78 -14.52 -10.83
N ALA A 150 14.20 -15.76 -10.84
CA ALA A 150 13.39 -16.86 -11.37
C ALA A 150 12.10 -17.09 -10.55
N ASN A 151 11.14 -17.74 -11.18
CA ASN A 151 9.90 -18.24 -10.56
C ASN A 151 8.95 -17.16 -10.01
N ALA A 152 9.03 -15.92 -10.51
CA ALA A 152 8.17 -14.82 -10.06
C ALA A 152 7.73 -13.89 -11.20
N THR A 153 7.51 -14.45 -12.41
CA THR A 153 7.23 -13.67 -13.63
C THR A 153 6.01 -12.76 -13.49
N ALA A 154 4.88 -13.27 -12.94
CA ALA A 154 3.66 -12.48 -12.71
C ALA A 154 3.89 -11.37 -11.70
N TYR A 155 4.58 -11.66 -10.61
CA TYR A 155 4.88 -10.67 -9.57
C TYR A 155 5.75 -9.54 -10.11
N HIS A 156 6.85 -9.88 -10.84
CA HIS A 156 7.68 -8.89 -11.50
C HIS A 156 6.87 -8.03 -12.47
N ALA A 157 6.09 -8.64 -13.37
CA ALA A 157 5.27 -7.91 -14.32
C ALA A 157 4.32 -6.93 -13.61
N SER A 158 3.65 -7.37 -12.55
CA SER A 158 2.73 -6.54 -11.78
C SER A 158 3.42 -5.36 -11.07
N LYS A 159 4.59 -5.60 -10.45
CA LYS A 159 5.31 -4.56 -9.70
C LYS A 159 6.05 -3.57 -10.61
N TRP A 160 6.59 -4.00 -11.75
CA TRP A 160 7.08 -3.09 -12.79
C TRP A 160 5.95 -2.23 -13.35
N GLY A 161 4.79 -2.83 -13.66
CA GLY A 161 3.61 -2.10 -14.11
C GLY A 161 3.14 -1.07 -13.08
N LEU A 162 3.15 -1.42 -11.80
CA LEU A 162 2.73 -0.51 -10.71
C LEU A 162 3.64 0.71 -10.59
N VAL A 163 4.95 0.57 -10.76
CA VAL A 163 5.89 1.71 -10.77
C VAL A 163 5.62 2.62 -11.96
N GLY A 164 5.47 2.05 -13.17
CA GLY A 164 5.13 2.81 -14.37
C GLY A 164 3.81 3.57 -14.22
N PHE A 165 2.77 2.88 -13.70
CA PHE A 165 1.48 3.51 -13.38
C PHE A 165 1.63 4.66 -12.38
N SER A 166 2.42 4.46 -11.31
CA SER A 166 2.63 5.49 -10.29
C SER A 166 3.27 6.75 -10.85
N HIS A 167 4.28 6.60 -11.73
CA HIS A 167 4.95 7.74 -12.37
C HIS A 167 4.01 8.47 -13.33
N ALA A 168 3.23 7.76 -14.15
CA ALA A 168 2.24 8.36 -15.04
C ALA A 168 1.18 9.14 -14.26
N LEU A 169 0.60 8.49 -13.23
CA LEU A 169 -0.41 9.12 -12.38
C LEU A 169 0.14 10.35 -11.64
N HIS A 170 1.43 10.32 -11.22
CA HIS A 170 2.08 11.49 -10.61
C HIS A 170 2.08 12.70 -11.56
N VAL A 171 2.42 12.49 -12.83
CA VAL A 171 2.44 13.57 -13.84
C VAL A 171 1.04 14.16 -14.05
N GLU A 172 0.00 13.30 -14.08
CA GLU A 172 -1.40 13.71 -14.27
C GLU A 172 -2.02 14.38 -13.04
N ALA A 173 -1.55 14.03 -11.84
CA ALA A 173 -2.16 14.46 -10.58
C ALA A 173 -1.52 15.73 -9.98
N ARG A 174 -0.23 15.94 -10.20
CA ARG A 174 0.54 17.05 -9.58
C ARG A 174 0.03 18.46 -9.94
N PRO A 175 -0.51 18.75 -11.14
CA PRO A 175 -1.06 20.08 -11.41
C PRO A 175 -2.19 20.46 -10.46
N GLU A 176 -2.92 19.46 -9.97
CA GLU A 176 -4.04 19.60 -9.01
C GLU A 176 -3.60 19.33 -7.55
N ARG A 177 -2.29 19.48 -7.27
CA ARG A 177 -1.68 19.29 -5.93
C ARG A 177 -1.93 17.94 -5.29
N VAL A 178 -2.20 16.91 -6.08
CA VAL A 178 -2.29 15.53 -5.60
C VAL A 178 -0.94 14.85 -5.79
N LYS A 179 -0.39 14.33 -4.71
CA LYS A 179 0.90 13.65 -4.69
C LYS A 179 0.72 12.17 -4.98
N VAL A 180 1.68 11.58 -5.69
CA VAL A 180 1.74 10.12 -5.90
C VAL A 180 3.16 9.65 -5.64
N THR A 181 3.29 8.60 -4.84
CA THR A 181 4.59 8.01 -4.47
C THR A 181 4.58 6.50 -4.71
N ALA A 182 5.61 6.00 -5.38
CA ALA A 182 5.94 4.58 -5.42
C ALA A 182 6.94 4.25 -4.31
N VAL A 183 6.61 3.32 -3.42
CA VAL A 183 7.50 2.82 -2.37
C VAL A 183 8.05 1.46 -2.78
N ILE A 184 9.34 1.40 -3.09
CA ILE A 184 10.06 0.18 -3.46
C ILE A 184 10.52 -0.50 -2.17
N ALA A 185 9.74 -1.46 -1.68
CA ALA A 185 10.04 -2.18 -0.44
C ALA A 185 10.87 -3.43 -0.71
N GLY A 186 11.93 -3.63 0.06
CA GLY A 186 12.71 -4.88 0.12
C GLY A 186 12.09 -5.90 1.07
N GLY A 187 12.84 -6.97 1.35
CA GLY A 187 12.40 -8.06 2.21
C GLY A 187 12.04 -7.60 3.63
N MET A 188 10.90 -8.06 4.16
CA MET A 188 10.41 -7.71 5.49
C MET A 188 9.98 -8.94 6.28
N GLN A 189 10.09 -8.87 7.60
CA GLN A 189 9.63 -9.90 8.54
C GLN A 189 8.10 -9.90 8.61
N THR A 190 7.45 -10.42 7.56
CA THR A 190 6.00 -10.43 7.41
C THR A 190 5.52 -11.81 6.92
N PRO A 191 4.25 -12.16 7.16
CA PRO A 191 3.65 -13.39 6.61
C PRO A 191 3.82 -13.50 5.08
N PHE A 192 3.82 -12.38 4.36
CA PHE A 192 4.02 -12.36 2.90
C PHE A 192 5.34 -13.06 2.46
N ILE A 193 6.41 -12.98 3.24
CA ILE A 193 7.67 -13.68 2.97
C ILE A 193 7.74 -14.98 3.76
N LEU A 194 7.48 -14.94 5.06
CA LEU A 194 7.78 -16.05 5.97
C LEU A 194 6.86 -17.27 5.74
N ASP A 195 5.61 -17.06 5.31
CA ASP A 195 4.71 -18.18 4.98
C ASP A 195 5.15 -18.94 3.72
N ARG A 196 5.81 -18.26 2.77
CA ARG A 196 6.31 -18.86 1.54
C ARG A 196 7.75 -19.37 1.66
N PHE A 197 8.56 -18.71 2.46
CA PHE A 197 9.97 -18.97 2.64
C PHE A 197 10.31 -18.99 4.13
N PRO A 198 9.83 -20.00 4.89
CA PRO A 198 9.97 -20.05 6.36
C PRO A 198 11.44 -20.14 6.83
N ASP A 199 12.33 -20.65 5.98
CA ASP A 199 13.75 -20.78 6.28
C ASP A 199 14.55 -19.49 6.00
N THR A 200 13.91 -18.40 5.62
CA THR A 200 14.60 -17.13 5.36
C THR A 200 15.20 -16.58 6.66
N PRO A 201 16.53 -16.35 6.71
CA PRO A 201 17.16 -15.77 7.89
C PRO A 201 16.56 -14.38 8.22
N LEU A 202 16.13 -14.20 9.47
CA LEU A 202 15.46 -12.98 9.90
C LEU A 202 16.36 -11.73 9.83
N ASP A 203 17.66 -11.91 9.97
CA ASP A 203 18.67 -10.85 9.85
C ASP A 203 18.80 -10.29 8.43
N LYS A 204 18.32 -11.03 7.42
CA LYS A 204 18.21 -10.55 6.02
C LYS A 204 16.93 -9.78 5.75
N LEU A 205 16.02 -9.73 6.69
CA LEU A 205 14.73 -9.05 6.57
C LEU A 205 14.68 -7.86 7.53
N GLN A 206 14.06 -6.78 7.10
CA GLN A 206 13.81 -5.62 7.95
C GLN A 206 12.47 -5.74 8.69
N ASP A 207 12.33 -5.03 9.79
CA ASP A 207 11.04 -4.78 10.43
C ASP A 207 10.15 -3.96 9.47
N PRO A 208 8.89 -4.38 9.19
CA PRO A 208 7.97 -3.61 8.36
C PRO A 208 7.72 -2.19 8.88
N LYS A 209 7.93 -1.94 10.16
CA LYS A 209 7.87 -0.61 10.77
C LYS A 209 8.86 0.38 10.11
N ASN A 210 10.03 -0.06 9.65
CA ASN A 210 10.99 0.83 8.98
C ASN A 210 10.44 1.40 7.68
N VAL A 211 9.72 0.58 6.90
CA VAL A 211 9.02 1.02 5.70
C VAL A 211 7.84 1.93 6.06
N ALA A 212 7.07 1.58 7.09
CA ALA A 212 5.95 2.39 7.56
C ALA A 212 6.40 3.78 8.06
N ASP A 213 7.51 3.87 8.81
CA ASP A 213 8.10 5.15 9.24
C ASP A 213 8.58 6.00 8.05
N THR A 214 9.13 5.36 7.01
CA THR A 214 9.49 6.05 5.76
C THR A 214 8.25 6.60 5.05
N ILE A 215 7.15 5.85 5.01
CA ILE A 215 5.87 6.32 4.46
C ILE A 215 5.36 7.52 5.24
N ARG A 216 5.38 7.47 6.58
CA ARG A 216 5.04 8.62 7.43
C ARG A 216 5.90 9.84 7.08
N TYR A 217 7.22 9.67 6.94
CA TYR A 217 8.12 10.75 6.53
C TYR A 217 7.73 11.36 5.17
N ILE A 218 7.42 10.53 4.17
CA ILE A 218 6.96 10.99 2.86
C ILE A 218 5.67 11.81 2.97
N LEU A 219 4.72 11.37 3.78
CA LEU A 219 3.44 12.05 3.97
C LEU A 219 3.57 13.40 4.70
N THR A 220 4.64 13.59 5.49
CA THR A 220 4.91 14.86 6.20
C THR A 220 5.64 15.90 5.36
N GLN A 221 5.97 15.60 4.09
CA GLN A 221 6.61 16.58 3.21
C GLN A 221 5.67 17.76 2.91
N PRO A 222 6.21 19.01 2.84
CA PRO A 222 5.40 20.21 2.61
C PRO A 222 4.63 20.12 1.28
N PRO A 223 3.56 20.93 1.12
CA PRO A 223 2.67 20.84 -0.05
C PRO A 223 3.38 20.96 -1.41
N GLU A 224 4.43 21.76 -1.49
CA GLU A 224 5.22 21.99 -2.68
C GLU A 224 6.25 20.90 -3.00
N THR A 225 6.44 19.93 -2.08
CA THR A 225 7.43 18.85 -2.22
C THR A 225 6.76 17.51 -2.33
N VAL A 226 7.19 16.68 -3.27
CA VAL A 226 6.81 15.28 -3.39
C VAL A 226 8.06 14.41 -3.54
N ILE A 227 8.00 13.22 -2.99
CA ILE A 227 8.98 12.15 -3.23
C ILE A 227 8.29 11.15 -4.15
N PRO A 228 8.51 11.19 -5.48
CA PRO A 228 7.74 10.37 -6.41
C PRO A 228 8.10 8.88 -6.34
N GLU A 229 9.32 8.59 -5.90
CA GLU A 229 9.80 7.22 -5.69
C GLU A 229 10.79 7.18 -4.53
N VAL A 230 10.73 6.13 -3.71
CA VAL A 230 11.68 5.85 -2.65
C VAL A 230 11.92 4.36 -2.54
N MET A 231 13.16 3.96 -2.24
CA MET A 231 13.52 2.57 -1.98
C MET A 231 13.92 2.40 -0.52
N VAL A 232 13.35 1.38 0.14
CA VAL A 232 13.64 1.01 1.53
C VAL A 232 13.90 -0.49 1.58
N ILE A 233 15.13 -0.86 1.82
CA ILE A 233 15.58 -2.25 1.79
C ILE A 233 16.33 -2.61 3.08
N PRO A 234 16.34 -3.88 3.50
CA PRO A 234 17.23 -4.31 4.58
C PRO A 234 18.69 -4.09 4.19
N MET A 235 19.54 -3.85 5.18
CA MET A 235 20.97 -3.64 4.94
C MET A 235 21.64 -4.83 4.23
N GLN A 236 21.12 -6.04 4.45
CA GLN A 236 21.63 -7.29 3.85
C GLN A 236 20.77 -7.78 2.67
N GLU A 237 20.01 -6.87 2.01
CA GLU A 237 19.19 -7.22 0.85
C GLU A 237 20.06 -7.78 -0.29
N SER A 238 19.82 -9.03 -0.66
CA SER A 238 20.58 -9.72 -1.70
C SER A 238 20.02 -9.51 -3.11
N SER A 239 18.78 -9.02 -3.23
CA SER A 239 18.15 -8.71 -4.52
C SER A 239 18.56 -7.33 -5.08
N TRP A 240 19.34 -6.57 -4.32
CA TRP A 240 19.88 -5.27 -4.73
C TRP A 240 21.40 -5.25 -4.52
N PRO A 241 22.23 -4.77 -5.50
CA PRO A 241 23.71 -4.69 -5.38
C PRO A 241 24.15 -3.68 -4.37
#